data_e8fc5bd09bba4692917965850ea69f85
#
_entry.id   e8fc5bd09bba4692917965850ea69f85
#
_cell.length_a   1.000
_cell.length_b   1.000
_cell.length_c   1.000
_cell.angle_alpha   90.00
_cell.angle_beta   90.00
_cell.angle_gamma   90.00
#
_symmetry.space_group_name_H-M   'P 1'
#
loop_
_entity.id
_entity.type
_entity.pdbx_description
1 polymer ?
#
loop_
_entity_poly.entity_id
_entity_poly.type
_entity_poly.pdbx_seq_one_letter_code
_entity_poly.pdbx_strand_id
1 'polypeptide(L)'
;MQTVLIVGANGKVSIEATKIFLENSSFNVDLFLRNAHRIPDYASNRITVFEGDAKNVEDLEKALDQVDIVFASLSGSLDREAQAIIDAMNKKNVKRLIFVAAPGIYNELPEQFNEWNKEQFGEKLNRYRKEIGRAHVWT
;
A
#
# COMPACT_ATOMS: atom_id res chain seq x y z
N MET A 1 8.98 13.40 -14.19
CA MET A 1 7.66 13.05 -13.64
C MET A 1 7.80 11.75 -12.86
N GLN A 2 7.25 11.69 -11.67
CA GLN A 2 7.29 10.47 -10.84
C GLN A 2 6.03 9.63 -11.04
N THR A 3 6.16 8.33 -10.86
CA THR A 3 5.05 7.39 -10.92
C THR A 3 4.81 6.78 -9.53
N VAL A 4 3.59 6.89 -9.04
CA VAL A 4 3.15 6.25 -7.80
C VAL A 4 2.26 5.05 -8.14
N LEU A 5 2.53 3.91 -7.53
CA LEU A 5 1.65 2.74 -7.61
C LEU A 5 0.78 2.70 -6.36
N ILE A 6 -0.52 2.76 -6.54
CA ILE A 6 -1.50 2.64 -5.46
C ILE A 6 -1.94 1.18 -5.37
N VAL A 7 -1.51 0.48 -4.33
CA VAL A 7 -1.89 -0.92 -4.08
C VAL A 7 -3.12 -0.95 -3.19
N GLY A 8 -4.13 -1.70 -3.59
CA GLY A 8 -5.44 -1.68 -2.95
C GLY A 8 -6.28 -0.48 -3.40
N ALA A 9 -6.25 -0.19 -4.69
CA ALA A 9 -6.71 1.08 -5.26
C ALA A 9 -8.22 1.34 -5.12
N ASN A 10 -9.04 0.34 -4.84
CA ASN A 10 -10.47 0.50 -4.64
C ASN A 10 -10.89 0.81 -3.19
N GLY A 11 -9.95 0.85 -2.26
CA GLY A 11 -10.23 1.21 -0.88
C GLY A 11 -10.50 2.72 -0.71
N LYS A 12 -11.21 3.10 0.35
CA LYS A 12 -11.57 4.51 0.59
C LYS A 12 -10.36 5.43 0.73
N VAL A 13 -9.37 5.01 1.51
CA VAL A 13 -8.14 5.77 1.69
C VAL A 13 -7.36 5.89 0.37
N SER A 14 -7.29 4.78 -0.38
CA SER A 14 -6.62 4.75 -1.67
C SER A 14 -7.28 5.66 -2.71
N ILE A 15 -8.60 5.73 -2.72
CA ILE A 15 -9.33 6.62 -3.63
C ILE A 15 -9.00 8.08 -3.32
N GLU A 16 -9.00 8.46 -2.04
CA GLU A 16 -8.64 9.83 -1.65
C GLU A 16 -7.17 10.14 -1.95
N ALA A 17 -6.27 9.20 -1.70
CA ALA A 17 -4.86 9.36 -2.06
C ALA A 17 -4.67 9.53 -3.57
N THR A 18 -5.38 8.74 -4.37
CA THR A 18 -5.34 8.84 -5.83
C THR A 18 -5.73 10.24 -6.30
N LYS A 19 -6.81 10.78 -5.75
CA LYS A 19 -7.26 12.15 -6.08
C LYS A 19 -6.19 13.18 -5.73
N ILE A 20 -5.56 13.07 -4.58
CA ILE A 20 -4.52 13.99 -4.14
C ILE A 20 -3.31 13.93 -5.06
N PHE A 21 -2.84 12.74 -5.42
CA PHE A 21 -1.73 12.59 -6.36
C PHE A 21 -2.08 13.16 -7.74
N LEU A 22 -3.32 12.99 -8.19
CA LEU A 22 -3.76 13.52 -9.49
C LEU A 22 -3.84 15.05 -9.52
N GLU A 23 -4.08 15.70 -8.39
CA GLU A 23 -4.04 17.14 -8.30
C GLU A 23 -2.65 17.70 -8.59
N ASN A 24 -1.61 16.93 -8.36
CA ASN A 24 -0.25 17.30 -8.67
C ASN A 24 0.13 16.78 -10.06
N SER A 25 0.30 17.66 -11.02
CA SER A 25 0.63 17.29 -12.40
C SER A 25 1.99 16.63 -12.58
N SER A 26 2.81 16.56 -11.51
CA SER A 26 4.11 15.88 -11.53
C SER A 26 4.03 14.37 -11.34
N PHE A 27 2.81 13.82 -11.14
CA PHE A 27 2.65 12.37 -10.92
C PHE A 27 1.87 11.70 -12.04
N ASN A 28 2.37 10.52 -12.45
CA ASN A 28 1.55 9.49 -13.04
C ASN A 28 1.08 8.57 -11.92
N VAL A 29 -0.15 8.09 -12.00
CA VAL A 29 -0.75 7.26 -10.97
C VAL A 29 -1.12 5.90 -11.57
N ASP A 30 -0.46 4.86 -11.12
CA ASP A 30 -0.78 3.49 -11.48
C ASP A 30 -1.60 2.87 -10.36
N LEU A 31 -2.65 2.15 -10.73
CA LEU A 31 -3.59 1.56 -9.78
C LEU A 31 -3.50 0.04 -9.84
N PHE A 32 -3.38 -0.59 -8.69
CA PHE A 32 -3.28 -2.06 -8.57
C PHE A 32 -4.40 -2.58 -7.67
N LEU A 33 -5.24 -3.48 -8.19
CA LEU A 33 -6.35 -4.07 -7.46
C LEU A 33 -6.82 -5.37 -8.13
N ARG A 34 -7.60 -6.16 -7.40
CA ARG A 34 -8.11 -7.44 -7.93
C ARG A 34 -9.27 -7.29 -8.91
N ASN A 35 -10.12 -6.29 -8.73
CA ASN A 35 -11.32 -6.08 -9.55
C ASN A 35 -11.26 -4.70 -10.19
N ALA A 36 -10.59 -4.60 -11.35
CA ALA A 36 -10.36 -3.33 -12.02
C ALA A 36 -11.64 -2.57 -12.37
N HIS A 37 -12.76 -3.26 -12.57
CA HIS A 37 -14.04 -2.61 -12.87
C HIS A 37 -14.63 -1.81 -11.70
N ARG A 38 -14.07 -1.94 -10.48
CA ARG A 38 -14.53 -1.19 -9.31
C ARG A 38 -13.86 0.18 -9.15
N ILE A 39 -13.01 0.54 -10.07
CA ILE A 39 -12.32 1.83 -10.02
C ILE A 39 -13.26 2.95 -10.45
N PRO A 40 -13.31 4.08 -9.69
CA PRO A 40 -14.03 5.27 -10.17
C PRO A 40 -13.40 5.81 -11.45
N ASP A 41 -14.20 6.50 -12.25
CA ASP A 41 -13.69 7.23 -13.40
C ASP A 41 -13.02 8.52 -12.89
N TYR A 42 -11.70 8.55 -12.92
CA TYR A 42 -10.95 9.73 -12.51
C TYR A 42 -10.79 10.76 -13.63
N ALA A 43 -11.29 10.47 -14.83
CA ALA A 43 -11.22 11.36 -15.98
C ALA A 43 -9.80 11.89 -16.23
N SER A 44 -8.78 11.04 -16.10
CA SER A 44 -7.38 11.41 -16.26
C SER A 44 -6.65 10.44 -17.20
N ASN A 45 -5.82 10.98 -18.07
CA ASN A 45 -4.95 10.19 -18.95
C ASN A 45 -3.62 9.78 -18.28
N ARG A 46 -3.41 10.18 -17.04
CA ARG A 46 -2.21 9.83 -16.25
C ARG A 46 -2.42 8.59 -15.38
N ILE A 47 -3.52 7.87 -15.57
CA ILE A 47 -3.83 6.64 -14.83
C ILE A 47 -3.59 5.43 -15.72
N THR A 48 -2.88 4.43 -15.18
CA THR A 48 -2.75 3.09 -15.75
C THR A 48 -3.24 2.09 -14.71
N VAL A 49 -4.00 1.09 -15.13
CA VAL A 49 -4.62 0.12 -14.24
C VAL A 49 -3.97 -1.25 -14.42
N PHE A 50 -3.56 -1.86 -13.31
CA PHE A 50 -3.03 -3.22 -13.25
C PHE A 50 -3.94 -4.07 -12.38
N GLU A 51 -4.41 -5.17 -12.93
CA GLU A 51 -5.23 -6.12 -12.19
C GLU A 51 -4.37 -7.26 -11.65
N GLY A 52 -4.47 -7.54 -10.35
CA GLY A 52 -3.70 -8.60 -9.72
C GLY A 52 -3.98 -8.73 -8.23
N ASP A 53 -3.32 -9.69 -7.60
CA ASP A 53 -3.43 -9.96 -6.17
C ASP A 53 -2.21 -9.39 -5.43
N ALA A 54 -2.44 -8.55 -4.43
CA ALA A 54 -1.38 -7.93 -3.63
C ALA A 54 -0.58 -8.92 -2.78
N LYS A 55 -1.00 -10.18 -2.70
CA LYS A 55 -0.23 -11.27 -2.09
C LYS A 55 0.64 -12.01 -3.09
N ASN A 56 0.55 -11.69 -4.36
CA ASN A 56 1.29 -12.35 -5.43
C ASN A 56 2.45 -11.47 -5.90
N VAL A 57 3.67 -11.89 -5.60
CA VAL A 57 4.89 -11.14 -5.92
C VAL A 57 5.02 -10.92 -7.42
N GLU A 58 4.72 -11.92 -8.24
CA GLU A 58 4.84 -11.80 -9.71
C GLU A 58 3.87 -10.78 -10.29
N ASP A 59 2.64 -10.71 -9.78
CA ASP A 59 1.67 -9.70 -10.21
C ASP A 59 2.16 -8.30 -9.86
N LEU A 60 2.71 -8.14 -8.67
CA LEU A 60 3.25 -6.85 -8.21
C LEU A 60 4.47 -6.44 -9.04
N GLU A 61 5.36 -7.39 -9.36
CA GLU A 61 6.53 -7.10 -10.20
C GLU A 61 6.14 -6.52 -11.56
N LYS A 62 5.08 -7.04 -12.17
CA LYS A 62 4.59 -6.54 -13.46
C LYS A 62 4.14 -5.08 -13.38
N ALA A 63 3.60 -4.69 -12.23
CA ALA A 63 3.11 -3.33 -12.01
C ALA A 63 4.20 -2.36 -11.56
N LEU A 64 5.37 -2.84 -11.15
CA LEU A 64 6.43 -2.01 -10.58
C LEU A 64 7.44 -1.47 -11.58
N ASP A 65 7.30 -1.78 -12.87
CA ASP A 65 8.16 -1.21 -13.88
C ASP A 65 8.00 0.32 -13.91
N GLN A 66 9.11 1.05 -13.79
CA GLN A 66 9.14 2.51 -13.81
C GLN A 66 8.37 3.20 -12.67
N VAL A 67 8.09 2.47 -11.58
CA VAL A 67 7.46 3.04 -10.39
C VAL A 67 8.52 3.63 -9.46
N ASP A 68 8.26 4.82 -8.96
CA ASP A 68 9.14 5.52 -8.02
C ASP A 68 8.70 5.35 -6.57
N ILE A 69 7.39 5.31 -6.34
CA ILE A 69 6.80 5.26 -5.00
C ILE A 69 5.67 4.24 -4.99
N VAL A 70 5.61 3.41 -3.95
CA VAL A 70 4.46 2.53 -3.69
C VAL A 70 3.67 3.11 -2.52
N PHE A 71 2.37 3.27 -2.73
CA PHE A 71 1.41 3.62 -1.68
C PHE A 71 0.48 2.43 -1.49
N ALA A 72 0.47 1.83 -0.31
CA ALA A 72 -0.35 0.67 -0.01
C ALA A 72 -1.30 0.94 1.14
N SER A 73 -2.59 0.78 0.90
CA SER A 73 -3.64 0.80 1.91
C SER A 73 -4.53 -0.41 1.66
N LEU A 74 -4.39 -1.41 2.50
CA LEU A 74 -4.95 -2.73 2.29
C LEU A 74 -5.71 -3.20 3.52
N SER A 75 -6.54 -4.23 3.34
CA SER A 75 -7.25 -4.92 4.41
C SER A 75 -7.03 -6.43 4.27
N GLY A 76 -7.36 -7.18 5.31
CA GLY A 76 -7.22 -8.62 5.31
C GLY A 76 -5.86 -9.09 5.81
N SER A 77 -5.14 -9.87 5.01
CA SER A 77 -3.85 -10.45 5.40
C SER A 77 -2.69 -9.48 5.20
N LEU A 78 -2.64 -8.40 6.00
CA LEU A 78 -1.65 -7.33 5.86
C LEU A 78 -0.21 -7.82 5.94
N ASP A 79 0.07 -8.82 6.76
CA ASP A 79 1.40 -9.41 6.89
C ASP A 79 1.88 -10.06 5.58
N ARG A 80 1.01 -10.80 4.90
CA ARG A 80 1.31 -11.43 3.61
C ARG A 80 1.43 -10.40 2.50
N GLU A 81 0.54 -9.44 2.50
CA GLU A 81 0.52 -8.36 1.51
C GLU A 81 1.77 -7.49 1.63
N ALA A 82 2.13 -7.11 2.85
CA ALA A 82 3.36 -6.34 3.11
C ALA A 82 4.60 -7.11 2.66
N GLN A 83 4.69 -8.41 2.97
CA GLN A 83 5.82 -9.23 2.57
C GLN A 83 5.93 -9.32 1.05
N ALA A 84 4.82 -9.54 0.35
CA ALA A 84 4.81 -9.63 -1.10
C ALA A 84 5.24 -8.31 -1.75
N ILE A 85 4.74 -7.19 -1.22
CA ILE A 85 5.11 -5.84 -1.71
C ILE A 85 6.61 -5.60 -1.52
N ILE A 86 7.15 -5.90 -0.36
CA ILE A 86 8.58 -5.72 -0.07
C ILE A 86 9.43 -6.60 -0.99
N ASP A 87 9.06 -7.86 -1.16
CA ASP A 87 9.78 -8.79 -2.04
C ASP A 87 9.79 -8.31 -3.49
N ALA A 88 8.64 -7.85 -3.99
CA ALA A 88 8.53 -7.32 -5.35
C ALA A 88 9.33 -6.03 -5.52
N MET A 89 9.26 -5.12 -4.55
CA MET A 89 10.03 -3.88 -4.57
C MET A 89 11.53 -4.14 -4.56
N ASN A 90 11.98 -5.14 -3.80
CA ASN A 90 13.38 -5.56 -3.80
C ASN A 90 13.84 -6.01 -5.18
N LYS A 91 13.06 -6.85 -5.82
CA LYS A 91 13.38 -7.37 -7.15
C LYS A 91 13.41 -6.29 -8.22
N LYS A 92 12.54 -5.29 -8.09
CA LYS A 92 12.42 -4.20 -9.06
C LYS A 92 13.21 -2.95 -8.67
N ASN A 93 13.92 -3.00 -7.56
CA ASN A 93 14.75 -1.90 -7.05
C ASN A 93 13.96 -0.60 -6.80
N VAL A 94 12.72 -0.73 -6.35
CA VAL A 94 11.88 0.40 -5.90
C VAL A 94 12.12 0.58 -4.40
N LYS A 95 12.40 1.82 -3.95
CA LYS A 95 12.91 2.07 -2.60
C LYS A 95 12.02 2.89 -1.69
N ARG A 96 10.91 3.43 -2.19
CA ARG A 96 10.01 4.26 -1.37
C ARG A 96 8.66 3.58 -1.20
N LEU A 97 8.29 3.35 0.05
CA LEU A 97 7.01 2.74 0.40
C LEU A 97 6.31 3.60 1.45
N ILE A 98 5.06 3.95 1.17
CA ILE A 98 4.13 4.52 2.14
C ILE A 98 3.11 3.42 2.44
N PHE A 99 3.12 2.90 3.65
CA PHE A 99 2.24 1.81 4.05
C PHE A 99 1.29 2.29 5.14
N VAL A 100 -0.01 2.30 4.83
CA VAL A 100 -1.04 2.72 5.78
C VAL A 100 -1.34 1.55 6.71
N ALA A 101 -0.97 1.71 7.99
CA ALA A 101 -1.09 0.68 9.01
C ALA A 101 -2.21 0.98 9.99
N ALA A 102 -2.60 -0.04 10.75
CA ALA A 102 -3.56 0.13 11.83
C ALA A 102 -2.97 1.02 12.95
N PRO A 103 -3.74 1.97 13.52
CA PRO A 103 -3.28 2.76 14.65
C PRO A 103 -2.89 1.88 15.84
N GLY A 104 -1.86 2.27 16.56
CA GLY A 104 -1.45 1.59 17.79
C GLY A 104 -0.51 0.41 17.62
N ILE A 105 -0.04 0.10 16.40
CA ILE A 105 0.88 -1.04 16.20
C ILE A 105 2.23 -0.82 16.89
N TYR A 106 2.64 0.43 17.12
CA TYR A 106 3.88 0.79 17.81
C TYR A 106 3.66 1.35 19.21
N ASN A 107 2.48 1.11 19.79
CA ASN A 107 2.10 1.62 21.13
C ASN A 107 2.16 3.17 21.23
N GLU A 108 1.93 3.86 20.14
CA GLU A 108 1.96 5.32 20.08
C GLU A 108 0.71 6.01 20.61
N LEU A 109 -0.34 5.24 20.91
CA LEU A 109 -1.58 5.76 21.46
C LEU A 109 -1.51 5.88 23.00
N PRO A 110 -2.40 6.65 23.63
CA PRO A 110 -2.53 6.63 25.09
C PRO A 110 -2.70 5.21 25.62
N GLU A 111 -2.16 4.93 26.80
CA GLU A 111 -2.07 3.58 27.38
C GLU A 111 -3.38 2.79 27.32
N GLN A 112 -4.48 3.43 27.67
CA GLN A 112 -5.80 2.79 27.66
C GLN A 112 -6.21 2.28 26.29
N PHE A 113 -5.86 3.00 25.23
CA PHE A 113 -6.15 2.61 23.85
C PHE A 113 -5.17 1.55 23.37
N ASN A 114 -3.93 1.60 23.80
CA ASN A 114 -2.93 0.57 23.48
C ASN A 114 -3.35 -0.78 24.05
N GLU A 115 -3.83 -0.81 25.30
CA GLU A 115 -4.32 -2.04 25.93
C GLU A 115 -5.54 -2.59 25.20
N TRP A 116 -6.48 -1.71 24.85
CA TRP A 116 -7.66 -2.11 24.10
C TRP A 116 -7.26 -2.73 22.74
N ASN A 117 -6.32 -2.13 22.04
CA ASN A 117 -5.79 -2.65 20.78
C ASN A 117 -5.17 -4.04 20.95
N LYS A 118 -4.40 -4.25 22.03
CA LYS A 118 -3.79 -5.56 22.32
C LYS A 118 -4.84 -6.63 22.55
N GLU A 119 -5.92 -6.30 23.24
CA GLU A 119 -7.01 -7.23 23.49
C GLU A 119 -7.75 -7.61 22.21
N GLN A 120 -7.97 -6.63 21.33
CA GLN A 120 -8.74 -6.84 20.10
C GLN A 120 -7.91 -7.47 18.98
N PHE A 121 -6.65 -7.10 18.84
CA PHE A 121 -5.83 -7.44 17.69
C PHE A 121 -4.55 -8.22 18.00
N GLY A 122 -4.15 -8.30 19.25
CA GLY A 122 -3.06 -9.13 19.78
C GLY A 122 -1.94 -9.49 18.80
N GLU A 123 -1.95 -10.74 18.32
CA GLU A 123 -0.93 -11.27 17.42
C GLU A 123 -0.86 -10.55 16.07
N LYS A 124 -1.99 -10.01 15.60
CA LYS A 124 -2.00 -9.26 14.33
C LYS A 124 -1.13 -8.01 14.44
N LEU A 125 -1.15 -7.31 15.57
CA LEU A 125 -0.30 -6.15 15.78
C LEU A 125 1.19 -6.51 15.72
N ASN A 126 1.56 -7.65 16.31
CA ASN A 126 2.94 -8.12 16.28
C ASN A 126 3.39 -8.45 14.85
N ARG A 127 2.55 -9.08 14.06
CA ARG A 127 2.84 -9.38 12.66
C ARG A 127 2.98 -8.09 11.85
N TYR A 128 2.08 -7.14 12.05
CA TYR A 128 2.14 -5.85 11.34
C TYR A 128 3.42 -5.09 11.66
N ARG A 129 3.83 -5.04 12.95
CA ARG A 129 5.10 -4.41 13.34
C ARG A 129 6.28 -5.02 12.62
N LYS A 130 6.32 -6.35 12.55
CA LYS A 130 7.42 -7.07 11.93
C LYS A 130 7.54 -6.71 10.44
N GLU A 131 6.45 -6.77 9.71
CA GLU A 131 6.47 -6.54 8.27
C GLU A 131 6.64 -5.05 7.92
N ILE A 132 5.97 -4.17 8.64
CA ILE A 132 6.10 -2.71 8.44
C ILE A 132 7.49 -2.22 8.86
N GLY A 133 8.07 -2.81 9.90
CA GLY A 133 9.43 -2.52 10.30
C GLY A 133 10.44 -2.80 9.20
N ARG A 134 10.23 -3.88 8.45
CA ARG A 134 11.02 -4.16 7.25
C ARG A 134 10.82 -3.11 6.17
N ALA A 135 9.59 -2.64 5.99
CA ALA A 135 9.27 -1.62 5.00
C ALA A 135 9.98 -0.29 5.28
N HIS A 136 10.18 0.07 6.54
CA HIS A 136 10.89 1.29 6.92
C HIS A 136 12.33 1.34 6.42
N VAL A 137 12.94 0.21 6.15
CA VAL A 137 14.29 0.14 5.56
C VAL A 137 14.33 0.76 4.18
N TRP A 138 13.17 0.87 3.54
CA TRP A 138 13.01 1.32 2.15
C TRP A 138 12.67 2.80 2.00
N THR A 139 12.44 3.46 3.11
CA THR A 139 12.15 4.89 3.09
C THR A 139 13.43 5.70 3.22
#